data_369afece13e13aaf06e750e6b4adfae7
#
_entry.id   369afece13e13aaf06e750e6b4adfae7
#
_cell.length_a   1.000
_cell.length_b   1.000
_cell.length_c   1.000
_cell.angle_alpha   90.00
_cell.angle_beta   90.00
_cell.angle_gamma   90.00
#
_symmetry.space_group_name_H-M   'P 1'
#
loop_
_entity.id
_entity.type
_entity.pdbx_description
1 polymer ?
#
loop_
_entity_poly.entity_id
_entity_poly.type
_entity_poly.pdbx_seq_one_letter_code
_entity_poly.pdbx_strand_id
1 'polypeptide(L)'
;MTALFLLAGFGLLLLGGEFLVRGSVAIALKLQISKVIIGLTLVAFATSAPELIVSVIAAMKGKSAIALGNVIGSNIANIGLILGLTALLYKMEAVRLTYRKDWLFLVGANVLLGGFLFFGGISFIQGFILVGALVVYNTLKIRSARMERAAVSIGQEMNEPALPIWQGVMLLIVGAVGLKFGAQLFVSGIATLAAQWGWSERLVAVSLVAFGTSVPELAASLMAARKGEADIAIGNVIGSNIFNILSVLGFT
;
A
#
# COMPACT_ATOMS: atom_id res chain seq x y z
N MET A 1 2.04 -13.34 27.44
CA MET A 1 1.83 -13.59 25.99
C MET A 1 1.56 -12.31 25.20
N THR A 2 0.69 -11.41 25.67
CA THR A 2 0.34 -10.14 24.98
C THR A 2 1.55 -9.26 24.67
N ALA A 3 2.42 -9.03 25.67
CA ALA A 3 3.64 -8.25 25.48
C ALA A 3 4.59 -8.85 24.41
N LEU A 4 4.68 -10.20 24.37
CA LEU A 4 5.49 -10.90 23.38
C LEU A 4 4.95 -10.67 21.94
N PHE A 5 3.63 -10.74 21.75
CA PHE A 5 3.00 -10.47 20.46
C PHE A 5 3.20 -9.02 20.00
N LEU A 6 3.08 -8.06 20.92
CA LEU A 6 3.32 -6.65 20.63
C LEU A 6 4.77 -6.40 20.24
N LEU A 7 5.73 -6.90 21.03
CA LEU A 7 7.16 -6.70 20.75
C LEU A 7 7.63 -7.43 19.49
N ALA A 8 7.22 -8.69 19.31
CA ALA A 8 7.56 -9.46 18.12
C ALA A 8 6.91 -8.86 16.87
N GLY A 9 5.63 -8.48 16.95
CA GLY A 9 4.92 -7.82 15.87
C GLY A 9 5.57 -6.49 15.48
N PHE A 10 5.89 -5.65 16.46
CA PHE A 10 6.56 -4.38 16.24
C PHE A 10 7.96 -4.57 15.62
N GLY A 11 8.75 -5.52 16.14
CA GLY A 11 10.06 -5.88 15.57
C GLY A 11 9.97 -6.33 14.11
N LEU A 12 8.98 -7.19 13.79
CA LEU A 12 8.74 -7.63 12.40
C LEU A 12 8.27 -6.49 11.50
N LEU A 13 7.47 -5.54 12.00
CA LEU A 13 7.07 -4.36 11.24
C LEU A 13 8.27 -3.47 10.90
N LEU A 14 9.17 -3.24 11.85
CA LEU A 14 10.39 -2.46 11.61
C LEU A 14 11.32 -3.15 10.61
N LEU A 15 11.61 -4.43 10.80
CA LEU A 15 12.49 -5.19 9.90
C LEU A 15 11.85 -5.39 8.53
N GLY A 16 10.55 -5.68 8.49
CA GLY A 16 9.79 -5.83 7.25
C GLY A 16 9.79 -4.54 6.43
N GLY A 17 9.51 -3.40 7.07
CA GLY A 17 9.59 -2.10 6.42
C GLY A 17 10.99 -1.76 5.92
N GLU A 18 12.03 -2.05 6.73
CA GLU A 18 13.43 -1.88 6.36
C GLU A 18 13.79 -2.66 5.09
N PHE A 19 13.46 -3.96 5.05
CA PHE A 19 13.76 -4.81 3.90
C PHE A 19 12.94 -4.43 2.66
N LEU A 20 11.67 -4.09 2.85
CA LEU A 20 10.81 -3.66 1.75
C LEU A 20 11.34 -2.38 1.09
N VAL A 21 11.72 -1.38 1.88
CA VAL A 21 12.28 -0.12 1.34
C VAL A 21 13.63 -0.35 0.67
N ARG A 22 14.54 -1.12 1.29
CA ARG A 22 15.84 -1.45 0.67
C ARG A 22 15.66 -2.20 -0.64
N GLY A 23 14.77 -3.19 -0.68
CA GLY A 23 14.45 -3.94 -1.90
C GLY A 23 13.89 -3.03 -2.99
N SER A 24 12.99 -2.14 -2.63
CA SER A 24 12.38 -1.16 -3.54
C SER A 24 13.41 -0.22 -4.16
N VAL A 25 14.29 0.35 -3.32
CA VAL A 25 15.40 1.23 -3.80
C VAL A 25 16.33 0.45 -4.72
N ALA A 26 16.74 -0.76 -4.33
CA ALA A 26 17.63 -1.59 -5.16
C ALA A 26 17.01 -1.90 -6.54
N ILE A 27 15.72 -2.21 -6.59
CA ILE A 27 14.99 -2.46 -7.85
C ILE A 27 14.93 -1.18 -8.69
N ALA A 28 14.58 -0.03 -8.08
CA ALA A 28 14.52 1.26 -8.77
C ALA A 28 15.85 1.61 -9.43
N LEU A 29 16.95 1.53 -8.68
CA LEU A 29 18.31 1.79 -9.16
C LEU A 29 18.70 0.82 -10.29
N LYS A 30 18.48 -0.49 -10.09
CA LYS A 30 18.86 -1.51 -11.08
C LYS A 30 18.07 -1.40 -12.38
N LEU A 31 16.80 -1.03 -12.30
CA LEU A 31 15.94 -0.83 -13.48
C LEU A 31 16.06 0.57 -14.07
N GLN A 32 16.76 1.50 -13.41
CA GLN A 32 16.91 2.91 -13.82
C GLN A 32 15.54 3.60 -13.99
N ILE A 33 14.66 3.40 -13.01
CA ILE A 33 13.33 4.02 -12.96
C ILE A 33 13.16 4.78 -11.65
N SER A 34 12.22 5.73 -11.62
CA SER A 34 11.99 6.53 -10.42
C SER A 34 11.46 5.69 -9.25
N LYS A 35 11.87 6.08 -8.04
CA LYS A 35 11.39 5.49 -6.78
C LYS A 35 9.87 5.69 -6.63
N VAL A 36 9.31 6.76 -7.21
CA VAL A 36 7.87 7.01 -7.28
C VAL A 36 7.14 5.85 -7.95
N ILE A 37 7.60 5.41 -9.12
CA ILE A 37 6.96 4.30 -9.86
C ILE A 37 7.00 3.01 -9.03
N ILE A 38 8.12 2.71 -8.38
CA ILE A 38 8.21 1.54 -7.49
C ILE A 38 7.23 1.65 -6.32
N GLY A 39 7.13 2.83 -5.69
CA GLY A 39 6.15 3.10 -4.62
C GLY A 39 4.72 2.89 -5.07
N LEU A 40 4.35 3.51 -6.20
CA LEU A 40 2.99 3.45 -6.79
C LEU A 40 2.58 2.04 -7.27
N THR A 41 3.53 1.13 -7.49
CA THR A 41 3.26 -0.19 -8.07
C THR A 41 3.65 -1.33 -7.11
N LEU A 42 4.93 -1.67 -7.03
CA LEU A 42 5.39 -2.86 -6.30
C LEU A 42 5.14 -2.76 -4.80
N VAL A 43 5.45 -1.60 -4.20
CA VAL A 43 5.26 -1.39 -2.76
C VAL A 43 3.77 -1.37 -2.43
N ALA A 44 2.99 -0.58 -3.15
CA ALA A 44 1.54 -0.50 -2.98
C ALA A 44 0.87 -1.87 -3.14
N PHE A 45 1.22 -2.64 -4.16
CA PHE A 45 0.71 -4.00 -4.34
C PHE A 45 1.09 -4.91 -3.17
N ALA A 46 2.35 -4.86 -2.71
CA ALA A 46 2.85 -5.72 -1.65
C ALA A 46 2.16 -5.43 -0.29
N THR A 47 1.90 -4.16 0.01
CA THR A 47 1.26 -3.76 1.26
C THR A 47 -0.25 -3.93 1.22
N SER A 48 -0.92 -3.70 0.07
CA SER A 48 -2.37 -3.85 -0.08
C SER A 48 -2.84 -5.28 -0.45
N ALA A 49 -1.93 -6.24 -0.54
CA ALA A 49 -2.30 -7.65 -0.72
C ALA A 49 -3.19 -8.22 0.41
N PRO A 50 -2.98 -7.86 1.70
CA PRO A 50 -3.89 -8.26 2.78
C PRO A 50 -5.32 -7.74 2.58
N GLU A 51 -5.50 -6.49 2.16
CA GLU A 51 -6.81 -5.89 1.85
C GLU A 51 -7.54 -6.69 0.78
N LEU A 52 -6.82 -7.06 -0.30
CA LEU A 52 -7.37 -7.87 -1.38
C LEU A 52 -7.85 -9.22 -0.85
N ILE A 53 -7.02 -9.93 -0.11
CA ILE A 53 -7.35 -11.26 0.43
C ILE A 53 -8.56 -11.18 1.36
N VAL A 54 -8.57 -10.23 2.31
CA VAL A 54 -9.67 -10.07 3.27
C VAL A 54 -10.97 -9.74 2.56
N SER A 55 -10.93 -8.82 1.59
CA SER A 55 -12.13 -8.38 0.85
C SER A 55 -12.68 -9.48 -0.06
N VAL A 56 -11.81 -10.21 -0.78
CA VAL A 56 -12.23 -11.36 -1.61
C VAL A 56 -12.88 -12.45 -0.75
N ILE A 57 -12.29 -12.81 0.40
CA ILE A 57 -12.88 -13.79 1.32
C ILE A 57 -14.23 -13.28 1.85
N ALA A 58 -14.36 -12.00 2.17
CA ALA A 58 -15.62 -11.42 2.63
C ALA A 58 -16.69 -11.48 1.53
N ALA A 59 -16.37 -11.13 0.29
CA ALA A 59 -17.26 -11.21 -0.85
C ALA A 59 -17.70 -12.64 -1.14
N MET A 60 -16.79 -13.62 -1.14
CA MET A 60 -17.10 -15.04 -1.30
C MET A 60 -18.05 -15.58 -0.22
N LYS A 61 -18.07 -14.97 0.97
CA LYS A 61 -19.00 -15.27 2.06
C LYS A 61 -20.32 -14.47 1.98
N GLY A 62 -20.56 -13.76 0.88
CA GLY A 62 -21.75 -12.91 0.72
C GLY A 62 -21.75 -11.64 1.59
N LYS A 63 -20.58 -11.22 2.10
CA LYS A 63 -20.43 -10.06 2.99
C LYS A 63 -19.80 -8.87 2.24
N SER A 64 -20.35 -8.51 1.08
CA SER A 64 -19.81 -7.44 0.21
C SER A 64 -19.71 -6.08 0.90
N ALA A 65 -20.59 -5.79 1.87
CA ALA A 65 -20.49 -4.57 2.67
C ALA A 65 -19.18 -4.49 3.49
N ILE A 66 -18.62 -5.63 3.91
CA ILE A 66 -17.33 -5.69 4.60
C ILE A 66 -16.19 -5.36 3.62
N ALA A 67 -16.24 -5.91 2.40
CA ALA A 67 -15.25 -5.62 1.38
C ALA A 67 -15.22 -4.13 1.01
N LEU A 68 -16.39 -3.54 0.78
CA LEU A 68 -16.53 -2.11 0.49
C LEU A 68 -16.05 -1.25 1.66
N GLY A 69 -16.46 -1.58 2.88
CA GLY A 69 -16.03 -0.87 4.10
C GLY A 69 -14.52 -0.95 4.32
N ASN A 70 -13.91 -2.11 4.06
CA ASN A 70 -12.46 -2.29 4.14
C ASN A 70 -11.74 -1.35 3.17
N VAL A 71 -12.14 -1.31 1.90
CA VAL A 71 -11.50 -0.44 0.88
C VAL A 71 -11.67 1.04 1.20
N ILE A 72 -12.89 1.48 1.51
CA ILE A 72 -13.13 2.89 1.84
C ILE A 72 -12.37 3.29 3.11
N GLY A 73 -12.43 2.43 4.14
CA GLY A 73 -11.75 2.65 5.42
C GLY A 73 -10.23 2.72 5.26
N SER A 74 -9.63 1.78 4.53
CA SER A 74 -8.18 1.78 4.24
C SER A 74 -7.76 3.02 3.44
N ASN A 75 -8.55 3.44 2.45
CA ASN A 75 -8.24 4.64 1.66
C ASN A 75 -8.30 5.93 2.50
N ILE A 76 -9.26 6.05 3.39
CA ILE A 76 -9.34 7.18 4.35
C ILE A 76 -8.15 7.13 5.32
N ALA A 77 -7.83 5.94 5.84
CA ALA A 77 -6.69 5.75 6.74
C ALA A 77 -5.36 6.07 6.05
N ASN A 78 -5.18 5.65 4.80
CA ASN A 78 -3.97 5.91 4.03
C ASN A 78 -3.72 7.42 3.85
N ILE A 79 -4.74 8.19 3.51
CA ILE A 79 -4.59 9.64 3.30
C ILE A 79 -4.58 10.39 4.65
N GLY A 80 -5.56 10.15 5.51
CA GLY A 80 -5.74 10.91 6.74
C GLY A 80 -4.72 10.56 7.81
N LEU A 81 -4.53 9.26 8.05
CA LEU A 81 -3.64 8.79 9.13
C LEU A 81 -2.22 8.55 8.63
N ILE A 82 -2.03 7.71 7.59
CA ILE A 82 -0.70 7.25 7.21
C ILE A 82 0.11 8.39 6.59
N LEU A 83 -0.44 9.04 5.56
CA LEU A 83 0.24 10.18 4.94
C LEU A 83 0.38 11.34 5.92
N GLY A 84 -0.69 11.65 6.68
CA GLY A 84 -0.69 12.72 7.67
C GLY A 84 0.33 12.50 8.79
N LEU A 85 0.37 11.30 9.40
CA LEU A 85 1.33 10.97 10.44
C LEU A 85 2.77 10.94 9.90
N THR A 86 2.96 10.37 8.70
CA THR A 86 4.29 10.33 8.07
C THR A 86 4.81 11.73 7.79
N ALA A 87 3.97 12.63 7.27
CA ALA A 87 4.33 14.02 7.00
C ALA A 87 4.57 14.85 8.27
N LEU A 88 3.89 14.50 9.37
CA LEU A 88 4.11 15.13 10.67
C LEU A 88 5.46 14.76 11.29
N LEU A 89 5.86 13.48 11.15
CA LEU A 89 7.07 12.95 11.78
C LEU A 89 8.33 13.16 10.94
N TYR A 90 8.19 13.20 9.62
CA TYR A 90 9.32 13.30 8.70
C TYR A 90 9.06 14.36 7.63
N LYS A 91 10.10 15.16 7.33
CA LYS A 91 10.05 16.13 6.23
C LYS A 91 9.96 15.36 4.91
N MET A 92 8.84 15.50 4.22
CA MET A 92 8.62 14.91 2.90
C MET A 92 8.58 16.04 1.84
N GLU A 93 9.54 16.02 0.92
CA GLU A 93 9.55 16.95 -0.19
C GLU A 93 8.80 16.33 -1.37
N ALA A 94 7.56 16.78 -1.59
CA ALA A 94 6.75 16.34 -2.69
C ALA A 94 6.79 17.33 -3.85
N VAL A 95 7.33 16.92 -5.00
CA VAL A 95 7.28 17.73 -6.21
C VAL A 95 5.89 17.57 -6.85
N ARG A 96 5.05 18.61 -6.78
CA ARG A 96 3.66 18.58 -7.24
C ARG A 96 3.47 17.99 -8.64
N LEU A 97 4.37 18.30 -9.58
CA LEU A 97 4.28 17.81 -10.96
C LEU A 97 4.49 16.31 -11.08
N THR A 98 5.31 15.72 -10.21
CA THR A 98 5.60 14.28 -10.20
C THR A 98 4.36 13.45 -9.91
N TYR A 99 3.55 13.88 -8.92
CA TYR A 99 2.39 13.11 -8.44
C TYR A 99 1.07 13.55 -9.08
N ARG A 100 1.04 14.65 -9.85
CA ARG A 100 -0.20 15.24 -10.37
C ARG A 100 -1.05 14.24 -11.17
N LYS A 101 -0.43 13.48 -12.05
CA LYS A 101 -1.15 12.50 -12.90
C LYS A 101 -1.75 11.37 -12.06
N ASP A 102 -1.00 10.87 -11.08
CA ASP A 102 -1.46 9.79 -10.20
C ASP A 102 -2.56 10.25 -9.26
N TRP A 103 -2.43 11.46 -8.74
CA TRP A 103 -3.46 12.08 -7.93
C TRP A 103 -4.76 12.30 -8.72
N LEU A 104 -4.69 12.80 -9.95
CA LEU A 104 -5.85 12.95 -10.82
C LEU A 104 -6.48 11.60 -11.17
N PHE A 105 -5.65 10.57 -11.38
CA PHE A 105 -6.14 9.22 -11.61
C PHE A 105 -6.86 8.65 -10.38
N LEU A 106 -6.30 8.85 -9.18
CA LEU A 106 -6.94 8.47 -7.93
C LEU A 106 -8.28 9.19 -7.72
N VAL A 107 -8.33 10.50 -7.97
CA VAL A 107 -9.60 11.27 -7.91
C VAL A 107 -10.61 10.71 -8.90
N GLY A 108 -10.20 10.44 -10.13
CA GLY A 108 -11.05 9.82 -11.16
C GLY A 108 -11.59 8.45 -10.73
N ALA A 109 -10.74 7.60 -10.10
CA ALA A 109 -11.16 6.30 -9.57
C ALA A 109 -12.20 6.45 -8.44
N ASN A 110 -12.03 7.43 -7.54
CA ASN A 110 -13.01 7.72 -6.49
C ASN A 110 -14.34 8.25 -7.05
N VAL A 111 -14.30 9.13 -8.06
CA VAL A 111 -15.51 9.63 -8.73
C VAL A 111 -16.24 8.48 -9.43
N LEU A 112 -15.52 7.60 -10.13
CA LEU A 112 -16.08 6.41 -10.77
C LEU A 112 -16.74 5.49 -9.74
N LEU A 113 -16.07 5.20 -8.63
CA LEU A 113 -16.63 4.42 -7.53
C LEU A 113 -17.89 5.07 -6.96
N GLY A 114 -17.83 6.38 -6.66
CA GLY A 114 -18.98 7.14 -6.18
C GLY A 114 -20.18 7.07 -7.13
N GLY A 115 -19.93 7.16 -8.44
CA GLY A 115 -20.95 6.97 -9.47
C GLY A 115 -21.58 5.57 -9.41
N PHE A 116 -20.77 4.51 -9.33
CA PHE A 116 -21.28 3.14 -9.23
C PHE A 116 -22.15 2.94 -7.97
N LEU A 117 -21.70 3.45 -6.83
CA LEU A 117 -22.47 3.37 -5.59
C LEU A 117 -23.77 4.17 -5.64
N PHE A 118 -23.78 5.33 -6.29
CA PHE A 118 -24.98 6.15 -6.47
C PHE A 118 -26.03 5.43 -7.33
N PHE A 119 -25.62 4.67 -8.34
CA PHE A 119 -26.50 3.90 -9.22
C PHE A 119 -26.81 2.47 -8.74
N GLY A 120 -26.59 2.16 -7.47
CA GLY A 120 -27.05 0.91 -6.86
C GLY A 120 -25.95 -0.10 -6.51
N GLY A 121 -24.68 0.27 -6.64
CA GLY A 121 -23.56 -0.57 -6.21
C GLY A 121 -22.66 -1.05 -7.33
N ILE A 122 -21.82 -2.03 -7.02
CA ILE A 122 -20.84 -2.57 -7.97
C ILE A 122 -21.38 -3.90 -8.49
N SER A 123 -21.74 -3.94 -9.76
CA SER A 123 -22.09 -5.16 -10.49
C SER A 123 -20.85 -5.79 -11.12
N PHE A 124 -21.00 -7.00 -11.63
CA PHE A 124 -19.96 -7.73 -12.35
C PHE A 124 -19.32 -6.91 -13.50
N ILE A 125 -20.14 -6.18 -14.29
CA ILE A 125 -19.64 -5.32 -15.39
C ILE A 125 -18.79 -4.18 -14.83
N GLN A 126 -19.23 -3.54 -13.76
CA GLN A 126 -18.52 -2.46 -13.11
C GLN A 126 -17.20 -2.95 -12.49
N GLY A 127 -17.18 -4.18 -11.94
CA GLY A 127 -15.94 -4.85 -11.52
C GLY A 127 -14.94 -4.98 -12.67
N PHE A 128 -15.38 -5.44 -13.85
CA PHE A 128 -14.51 -5.48 -15.04
C PHE A 128 -14.00 -4.11 -15.47
N ILE A 129 -14.83 -3.06 -15.37
CA ILE A 129 -14.39 -1.68 -15.67
C ILE A 129 -13.28 -1.26 -14.72
N LEU A 130 -13.40 -1.54 -13.41
CA LEU A 130 -12.38 -1.24 -12.42
C LEU A 130 -11.07 -2.00 -12.70
N VAL A 131 -11.13 -3.30 -12.95
CA VAL A 131 -9.94 -4.10 -13.33
C VAL A 131 -9.33 -3.60 -14.65
N GLY A 132 -10.16 -3.26 -15.64
CA GLY A 132 -9.71 -2.65 -16.89
C GLY A 132 -8.96 -1.34 -16.66
N ALA A 133 -9.47 -0.47 -15.80
CA ALA A 133 -8.81 0.77 -15.39
C ALA A 133 -7.47 0.50 -14.68
N LEU A 134 -7.38 -0.55 -13.86
CA LEU A 134 -6.12 -0.97 -13.24
C LEU A 134 -5.09 -1.39 -14.30
N VAL A 135 -5.49 -2.17 -15.29
CA VAL A 135 -4.61 -2.60 -16.40
C VAL A 135 -4.10 -1.38 -17.17
N VAL A 136 -4.98 -0.42 -17.47
CA VAL A 136 -4.61 0.84 -18.13
C VAL A 136 -3.60 1.60 -17.26
N TYR A 137 -3.88 1.77 -15.97
CA TYR A 137 -2.98 2.48 -15.05
C TYR A 137 -1.59 1.84 -15.01
N ASN A 138 -1.51 0.52 -14.79
CA ASN A 138 -0.23 -0.18 -14.76
C ASN A 138 0.51 -0.10 -16.11
N THR A 139 -0.21 -0.18 -17.23
CA THR A 139 0.39 -0.03 -18.56
C THR A 139 1.01 1.36 -18.75
N LEU A 140 0.31 2.41 -18.30
CA LEU A 140 0.84 3.78 -18.34
C LEU A 140 2.08 3.92 -17.45
N LYS A 141 2.10 3.30 -16.26
CA LYS A 141 3.28 3.31 -15.36
C LYS A 141 4.47 2.56 -15.98
N ILE A 142 4.24 1.40 -16.59
CA ILE A 142 5.30 0.65 -17.28
C ILE A 142 5.86 1.46 -18.46
N ARG A 143 5.00 2.16 -19.22
CA ARG A 143 5.45 3.04 -20.30
C ARG A 143 6.27 4.20 -19.78
N SER A 144 5.82 4.87 -18.70
CA SER A 144 6.59 5.94 -18.04
C SER A 144 7.95 5.44 -17.58
N ALA A 145 8.00 4.28 -16.93
CA ALA A 145 9.25 3.66 -16.48
C ALA A 145 10.23 3.40 -17.66
N ARG A 146 9.72 2.91 -18.80
CA ARG A 146 10.55 2.68 -20.00
C ARG A 146 11.08 3.99 -20.58
N MET A 147 10.28 5.04 -20.57
CA MET A 147 10.69 6.37 -21.05
C MET A 147 11.75 6.99 -20.15
N GLU A 148 11.59 6.89 -18.83
CA GLU A 148 12.59 7.34 -17.86
C GLU A 148 13.93 6.62 -18.06
N ARG A 149 13.88 5.30 -18.18
CA ARG A 149 15.08 4.50 -18.42
C ARG A 149 15.78 4.89 -19.73
N ALA A 150 15.05 5.13 -20.82
CA ALA A 150 15.60 5.58 -22.09
C ALA A 150 16.26 6.96 -21.98
N ALA A 151 15.69 7.87 -21.18
CA ALA A 151 16.25 9.20 -20.94
C ALA A 151 17.55 9.15 -20.10
N VAL A 152 17.63 8.28 -19.09
CA VAL A 152 18.82 8.10 -18.23
C VAL A 152 19.98 7.50 -19.03
N SER A 153 19.72 6.56 -19.94
CA SER A 153 20.75 5.93 -20.77
C SER A 153 21.48 6.91 -21.69
N ILE A 154 20.93 8.12 -21.90
CA ILE A 154 21.53 9.18 -22.72
C ILE A 154 22.42 10.13 -21.88
N GLY A 155 22.28 10.13 -20.56
CA GLY A 155 22.80 11.22 -19.74
C GLY A 155 23.77 10.92 -18.60
N GLN A 156 23.77 9.76 -17.97
CA GLN A 156 24.66 9.45 -16.82
C GLN A 156 24.76 7.95 -16.53
N GLU A 157 25.99 7.44 -16.44
CA GLU A 157 26.27 6.20 -15.71
C GLU A 157 26.06 6.50 -14.21
N MET A 158 24.98 5.95 -13.64
CA MET A 158 24.80 5.96 -12.19
C MET A 158 25.79 4.95 -11.58
N ASN A 159 26.91 5.45 -11.08
CA ASN A 159 28.02 4.67 -10.49
C ASN A 159 27.75 4.19 -9.06
N GLU A 160 26.51 4.06 -8.62
CA GLU A 160 26.24 3.40 -7.34
C GLU A 160 26.16 1.87 -7.51
N PRO A 161 26.84 1.09 -6.63
CA PRO A 161 26.79 -0.37 -6.69
C PRO A 161 25.40 -0.84 -6.32
N ALA A 162 24.52 -0.96 -7.32
CA ALA A 162 23.18 -1.47 -7.13
C ALA A 162 23.23 -2.98 -6.87
N LEU A 163 22.49 -3.44 -5.85
CA LEU A 163 22.31 -4.88 -5.60
C LEU A 163 21.79 -5.59 -6.86
N PRO A 164 22.15 -6.87 -7.06
CA PRO A 164 21.55 -7.69 -8.10
C PRO A 164 20.02 -7.68 -7.97
N ILE A 165 19.30 -7.65 -9.09
CA ILE A 165 17.84 -7.53 -9.09
C ILE A 165 17.14 -8.61 -8.24
N TRP A 166 17.67 -9.84 -8.26
CA TRP A 166 17.11 -10.93 -7.47
C TRP A 166 17.20 -10.68 -5.95
N GLN A 167 18.27 -10.03 -5.48
CA GLN A 167 18.39 -9.64 -4.06
C GLN A 167 17.39 -8.53 -3.71
N GLY A 168 17.19 -7.54 -4.60
CA GLY A 168 16.17 -6.51 -4.44
C GLY A 168 14.77 -7.13 -4.35
N VAL A 169 14.46 -8.07 -5.22
CA VAL A 169 13.17 -8.79 -5.22
C VAL A 169 13.02 -9.65 -3.94
N MET A 170 14.06 -10.37 -3.53
CA MET A 170 14.03 -11.14 -2.30
C MET A 170 13.79 -10.27 -1.07
N LEU A 171 14.51 -9.14 -0.97
CA LEU A 171 14.30 -8.18 0.13
C LEU A 171 12.88 -7.63 0.13
N LEU A 172 12.31 -7.29 -1.04
CA LEU A 172 10.94 -6.81 -1.16
C LEU A 172 9.94 -7.88 -0.69
N ILE A 173 10.09 -9.13 -1.12
CA ILE A 173 9.22 -10.25 -0.72
C ILE A 173 9.33 -10.52 0.79
N VAL A 174 10.55 -10.65 1.31
CA VAL A 174 10.79 -10.88 2.75
C VAL A 174 10.24 -9.72 3.57
N GLY A 175 10.41 -8.48 3.09
CA GLY A 175 9.84 -7.28 3.69
C GLY A 175 8.32 -7.33 3.74
N ALA A 176 7.67 -7.63 2.62
CA ALA A 176 6.20 -7.73 2.55
C ALA A 176 5.65 -8.84 3.47
N VAL A 177 6.29 -10.02 3.48
CA VAL A 177 5.93 -11.13 4.37
C VAL A 177 6.13 -10.71 5.84
N GLY A 178 7.25 -10.07 6.17
CA GLY A 178 7.53 -9.55 7.50
C GLY A 178 6.49 -8.52 7.96
N LEU A 179 6.11 -7.58 7.10
CA LEU A 179 5.05 -6.61 7.37
C LEU A 179 3.71 -7.30 7.63
N LYS A 180 3.31 -8.28 6.81
CA LYS A 180 2.06 -9.03 6.97
C LYS A 180 2.01 -9.75 8.32
N PHE A 181 3.00 -10.56 8.65
CA PHE A 181 3.03 -11.30 9.91
C PHE A 181 3.25 -10.38 11.11
N GLY A 182 4.05 -9.33 10.96
CA GLY A 182 4.24 -8.29 11.97
C GLY A 182 2.93 -7.60 12.31
N ALA A 183 2.15 -7.19 11.30
CA ALA A 183 0.83 -6.60 11.48
C ALA A 183 -0.14 -7.57 12.19
N GLN A 184 -0.19 -8.83 11.77
CA GLN A 184 -1.05 -9.84 12.40
C GLN A 184 -0.74 -10.01 13.89
N LEU A 185 0.54 -10.17 14.25
CA LEU A 185 0.95 -10.32 15.65
C LEU A 185 0.67 -9.05 16.46
N PHE A 186 1.02 -7.89 15.91
CA PHE A 186 0.85 -6.61 16.59
C PHE A 186 -0.63 -6.30 16.86
N VAL A 187 -1.49 -6.47 15.86
CA VAL A 187 -2.93 -6.28 15.95
C VAL A 187 -3.56 -7.28 16.92
N SER A 188 -3.13 -8.55 16.89
CA SER A 188 -3.60 -9.56 17.86
C SER A 188 -3.20 -9.20 19.29
N GLY A 189 -2.01 -8.64 19.49
CA GLY A 189 -1.55 -8.13 20.77
C GLY A 189 -2.40 -6.97 21.28
N ILE A 190 -2.72 -5.99 20.39
CA ILE A 190 -3.61 -4.86 20.71
C ILE A 190 -5.02 -5.37 21.05
N ALA A 191 -5.56 -6.33 20.26
CA ALA A 191 -6.87 -6.91 20.52
C ALA A 191 -6.97 -7.52 21.93
N THR A 192 -5.96 -8.32 22.27
CA THR A 192 -5.89 -8.94 23.60
C THR A 192 -5.81 -7.89 24.73
N LEU A 193 -5.04 -6.84 24.51
CA LEU A 193 -4.90 -5.75 25.50
C LEU A 193 -6.21 -4.97 25.64
N ALA A 194 -6.87 -4.64 24.55
CA ALA A 194 -8.16 -3.96 24.53
C ALA A 194 -9.25 -4.77 25.26
N ALA A 195 -9.28 -6.09 25.04
CA ALA A 195 -10.18 -7.00 25.74
C ALA A 195 -9.90 -7.01 27.26
N GLN A 196 -8.62 -6.99 27.68
CA GLN A 196 -8.24 -6.90 29.10
C GLN A 196 -8.67 -5.57 29.74
N TRP A 197 -8.77 -4.48 28.96
CA TRP A 197 -9.26 -3.18 29.41
C TRP A 197 -10.79 -3.06 29.35
N GLY A 198 -11.50 -4.14 29.00
CA GLY A 198 -12.96 -4.18 29.01
C GLY A 198 -13.61 -3.55 27.77
N TRP A 199 -12.87 -3.36 26.68
CA TRP A 199 -13.46 -2.91 25.42
C TRP A 199 -14.36 -4.00 24.86
N SER A 200 -15.50 -3.61 24.29
CA SER A 200 -16.43 -4.58 23.70
C SER A 200 -15.80 -5.28 22.49
N GLU A 201 -16.07 -6.58 22.33
CA GLU A 201 -15.60 -7.35 21.17
C GLU A 201 -16.00 -6.71 19.83
N ARG A 202 -17.17 -6.09 19.77
CA ARG A 202 -17.67 -5.40 18.58
C ARG A 202 -16.79 -4.20 18.22
N LEU A 203 -16.42 -3.38 19.20
CA LEU A 203 -15.54 -2.22 19.02
C LEU A 203 -14.16 -2.67 18.56
N VAL A 204 -13.61 -3.68 19.24
CA VAL A 204 -12.32 -4.28 18.92
C VAL A 204 -12.32 -4.84 17.49
N ALA A 205 -13.34 -5.62 17.13
CA ALA A 205 -13.43 -6.23 15.79
C ALA A 205 -13.51 -5.18 14.67
N VAL A 206 -14.38 -4.16 14.81
CA VAL A 206 -14.55 -3.13 13.79
C VAL A 206 -13.29 -2.28 13.62
N SER A 207 -12.70 -1.84 14.76
CA SER A 207 -11.50 -0.98 14.72
C SER A 207 -10.27 -1.73 14.22
N LEU A 208 -10.10 -3.00 14.63
CA LEU A 208 -8.90 -3.77 14.30
C LEU A 208 -8.91 -4.35 12.89
N VAL A 209 -10.07 -4.64 12.31
CA VAL A 209 -10.11 -5.06 10.90
C VAL A 209 -9.73 -3.89 10.00
N ALA A 210 -10.30 -2.70 10.23
CA ALA A 210 -10.02 -1.53 9.41
C ALA A 210 -8.57 -1.02 9.59
N PHE A 211 -8.07 -1.00 10.83
CA PHE A 211 -6.71 -0.54 11.11
C PHE A 211 -5.66 -1.62 10.78
N GLY A 212 -5.98 -2.88 11.08
CA GLY A 212 -5.02 -3.98 11.00
C GLY A 212 -4.51 -4.27 9.59
N THR A 213 -5.36 -4.09 8.58
CA THR A 213 -4.94 -4.26 7.18
C THR A 213 -4.04 -3.12 6.71
N SER A 214 -4.20 -1.89 7.26
CA SER A 214 -3.41 -0.72 6.89
C SER A 214 -2.11 -0.53 7.71
N VAL A 215 -1.83 -1.41 8.68
CA VAL A 215 -0.56 -1.39 9.46
C VAL A 215 0.66 -1.63 8.57
N PRO A 216 0.65 -2.55 7.59
CA PRO A 216 1.76 -2.71 6.64
C PRO A 216 2.09 -1.43 5.89
N GLU A 217 1.07 -0.72 5.37
CA GLU A 217 1.22 0.56 4.67
C GLU A 217 1.84 1.62 5.59
N LEU A 218 1.35 1.71 6.83
CA LEU A 218 1.88 2.64 7.83
C LEU A 218 3.36 2.37 8.10
N ALA A 219 3.71 1.12 8.38
CA ALA A 219 5.08 0.74 8.68
C ALA A 219 6.02 0.96 7.48
N ALA A 220 5.58 0.60 6.26
CA ALA A 220 6.33 0.81 5.04
C ALA A 220 6.56 2.31 4.76
N SER A 221 5.51 3.13 4.86
CA SER A 221 5.58 4.57 4.60
C SER A 221 6.43 5.31 5.64
N LEU A 222 6.28 4.99 6.93
CA LEU A 222 7.13 5.56 7.99
C LEU A 222 8.59 5.17 7.81
N MET A 223 8.88 3.91 7.47
CA MET A 223 10.25 3.45 7.24
C MET A 223 10.87 4.11 6.00
N ALA A 224 10.10 4.26 4.91
CA ALA A 224 10.55 4.96 3.72
C ALA A 224 10.88 6.43 4.01
N ALA A 225 9.98 7.15 4.67
CA ALA A 225 10.20 8.54 5.05
C ALA A 225 11.38 8.71 6.01
N ARG A 226 11.53 7.82 7.00
CA ARG A 226 12.69 7.80 7.91
C ARG A 226 14.02 7.66 7.18
N LYS A 227 14.05 6.94 6.06
CA LYS A 227 15.23 6.75 5.22
C LYS A 227 15.46 7.86 4.20
N GLY A 228 14.63 8.90 4.19
CA GLY A 228 14.68 9.95 3.17
C GLY A 228 14.08 9.54 1.82
N GLU A 229 13.37 8.42 1.77
CA GLU A 229 12.73 7.88 0.56
C GLU A 229 11.26 8.36 0.48
N ALA A 230 11.06 9.68 0.52
CA ALA A 230 9.73 10.30 0.49
C ALA A 230 8.92 9.86 -0.74
N ASP A 231 9.57 9.67 -1.88
CA ASP A 231 8.95 9.22 -3.12
C ASP A 231 8.32 7.82 -2.98
N ILE A 232 8.98 6.91 -2.27
CA ILE A 232 8.42 5.58 -1.98
C ILE A 232 7.24 5.70 -1.01
N ALA A 233 7.34 6.55 0.02
CA ALA A 233 6.27 6.72 1.01
C ALA A 233 5.00 7.29 0.37
N ILE A 234 5.11 8.38 -0.39
CA ILE A 234 3.97 9.02 -1.07
C ILE A 234 3.40 8.10 -2.16
N GLY A 235 4.30 7.48 -2.94
CA GLY A 235 3.92 6.52 -3.96
C GLY A 235 3.15 5.33 -3.39
N ASN A 236 3.59 4.78 -2.24
CA ASN A 236 2.89 3.71 -1.55
C ASN A 236 1.45 4.11 -1.20
N VAL A 237 1.25 5.25 -0.55
CA VAL A 237 -0.09 5.72 -0.15
C VAL A 237 -1.02 5.94 -1.34
N ILE A 238 -0.55 6.65 -2.38
CA ILE A 238 -1.37 6.91 -3.58
C ILE A 238 -1.64 5.60 -4.33
N GLY A 239 -0.62 4.76 -4.50
CA GLY A 239 -0.72 3.49 -5.20
C GLY A 239 -1.65 2.51 -4.50
N SER A 240 -1.55 2.38 -3.16
CA SER A 240 -2.44 1.54 -2.35
C SER A 240 -3.90 1.97 -2.49
N ASN A 241 -4.17 3.29 -2.51
CA ASN A 241 -5.53 3.78 -2.70
C ASN A 241 -6.09 3.46 -4.09
N ILE A 242 -5.27 3.61 -5.14
CA ILE A 242 -5.65 3.22 -6.50
C ILE A 242 -5.88 1.70 -6.58
N PHE A 243 -4.97 0.91 -6.00
CA PHE A 243 -5.05 -0.55 -6.00
C PHE A 243 -6.29 -1.04 -5.24
N ASN A 244 -6.60 -0.45 -4.08
CA ASN A 244 -7.76 -0.78 -3.29
C ASN A 244 -9.07 -0.56 -4.06
N ILE A 245 -9.22 0.57 -4.76
CA ILE A 245 -10.43 0.84 -5.55
C ILE A 245 -10.49 -0.08 -6.76
N LEU A 246 -9.41 -0.16 -7.54
CA LEU A 246 -9.47 -0.79 -8.85
C LEU A 246 -9.28 -2.30 -8.81
N SER A 247 -8.42 -2.80 -7.92
CA SER A 247 -8.17 -4.23 -7.77
C SER A 247 -9.12 -4.85 -6.77
N VAL A 248 -9.11 -4.34 -5.52
CA VAL A 248 -9.87 -5.00 -4.46
C VAL A 248 -11.37 -5.01 -4.80
N LEU A 249 -11.97 -3.85 -5.10
CA LEU A 249 -13.39 -3.81 -5.47
C LEU A 249 -13.67 -4.38 -6.86
N GLY A 250 -12.68 -4.40 -7.75
CA GLY A 250 -12.82 -4.99 -9.07
C GLY A 250 -12.92 -6.52 -9.03
N PHE A 251 -12.34 -7.17 -8.02
CA PHE A 251 -12.36 -8.63 -7.83
C PHE A 251 -13.40 -9.10 -6.79
N THR A 252 -14.07 -8.21 -6.07
CA THR A 252 -15.06 -8.51 -5.02
C THR A 252 -16.47 -8.18 -5.46
#